data_9614caa2ac016b07847ee1990c0cdb1a
#
_entry.id   9614caa2ac016b07847ee1990c0cdb1a
#
_cell.length_a   1.000
_cell.length_b   1.000
_cell.length_c   1.000
_cell.angle_alpha   90.00
_cell.angle_beta   90.00
_cell.angle_gamma   90.00
#
_symmetry.space_group_name_H-M   'P 1'
#
loop_
_entity.id
_entity.type
_entity.pdbx_description
1 polymer ?
#
loop_
_entity_poly.entity_id
_entity_poly.type
_entity_poly.pdbx_seq_one_letter_code
_entity_poly.pdbx_strand_id
1 'polypeptide(L)'
;MLRSEREVARMRPDATTLTQACASLRLNRTTMPTASRQFWPRLTKAEYEMLAAFRYHLRQFLKFSEDAAQAAGLTPRQYQALLAIKGFPRRESLTIGELAEQLQIAHHTAVELVDRLSAQKLVERAYGTEDRRNVFVKLSRNGSATLEKLSAAHRVELHQLGPRLLPLLQSLISDLERHES
;
A
#
# COMPACT_ATOMS: atom_id res chain seq x y z
N MET A 1 -3.66 32.43 -10.25
CA MET A 1 -3.92 30.99 -10.35
C MET A 1 -2.67 30.15 -10.64
N LEU A 2 -1.45 30.68 -10.44
CA LEU A 2 -0.16 30.05 -10.81
C LEU A 2 0.78 29.76 -9.61
N ARG A 3 0.27 29.81 -8.38
CA ARG A 3 1.08 29.53 -7.16
C ARG A 3 1.07 28.08 -6.69
N SER A 4 0.08 27.27 -7.12
CA SER A 4 -0.12 25.91 -6.62
C SER A 4 0.82 24.85 -7.24
N GLU A 5 1.22 25.02 -8.50
CA GLU A 5 2.06 24.01 -9.19
C GLU A 5 3.52 24.00 -8.73
N ARG A 6 4.06 25.12 -8.27
CA ARG A 6 5.43 25.19 -7.74
C ARG A 6 5.57 24.64 -6.32
N GLU A 7 4.50 24.65 -5.54
CA GLU A 7 4.46 24.13 -4.18
C GLU A 7 4.33 22.59 -4.15
N VAL A 8 3.54 22.04 -5.08
CA VAL A 8 3.41 20.59 -5.28
C VAL A 8 4.70 19.96 -5.83
N ALA A 9 5.48 20.70 -6.63
CA ALA A 9 6.77 20.22 -7.15
C ALA A 9 7.85 20.10 -6.07
N ARG A 10 7.75 20.86 -4.97
CA ARG A 10 8.68 20.76 -3.81
C ARG A 10 8.39 19.60 -2.87
N MET A 11 7.23 18.96 -2.98
CA MET A 11 6.81 17.83 -2.14
C MET A 11 7.03 16.46 -2.80
N ARG A 12 7.81 16.38 -3.88
CA ARG A 12 8.21 15.06 -4.40
C ARG A 12 9.29 14.51 -3.46
N PRO A 13 8.97 13.45 -2.68
CA PRO A 13 10.03 12.76 -1.94
C PRO A 13 11.04 12.27 -2.98
N ASP A 14 12.33 12.45 -2.71
CA ASP A 14 13.39 11.93 -3.57
C ASP A 14 13.30 10.39 -3.59
N ALA A 15 13.88 9.78 -4.61
CA ALA A 15 13.88 8.33 -4.78
C ALA A 15 14.48 7.60 -3.57
N THR A 16 15.34 8.27 -2.81
CA THR A 16 15.99 7.77 -1.60
C THR A 16 15.00 7.64 -0.44
N THR A 17 14.14 8.64 -0.25
CA THR A 17 13.10 8.64 0.80
C THR A 17 12.05 7.56 0.54
N LEU A 18 11.63 7.37 -0.73
CA LEU A 18 10.72 6.28 -1.11
C LEU A 18 11.38 4.91 -0.95
N THR A 19 12.68 4.79 -1.27
CA THR A 19 13.43 3.53 -1.12
C THR A 19 13.61 3.18 0.37
N GLN A 20 13.84 4.15 1.24
CA GLN A 20 13.90 3.93 2.70
C GLN A 20 12.53 3.57 3.27
N ALA A 21 11.46 4.24 2.86
CA ALA A 21 10.10 3.89 3.26
C ALA A 21 9.72 2.46 2.82
N CYS A 22 10.11 2.02 1.62
CA CYS A 22 9.89 0.65 1.18
C CYS A 22 10.84 -0.37 1.83
N ALA A 23 12.05 0.01 2.22
CA ALA A 23 12.99 -0.89 2.92
C ALA A 23 12.59 -1.10 4.39
N SER A 24 11.94 -0.12 5.02
CA SER A 24 11.38 -0.23 6.37
C SER A 24 10.06 -1.00 6.42
N LEU A 25 9.47 -1.36 5.28
CA LEU A 25 8.31 -2.25 5.18
C LEU A 25 8.62 -3.74 5.52
N ARG A 26 9.80 -4.08 5.99
CA ARG A 26 9.95 -5.20 6.92
C ARG A 26 9.29 -4.80 8.22
N LEU A 27 7.97 -4.71 8.19
CA LEU A 27 7.18 -4.60 9.40
C LEU A 27 7.51 -5.83 10.24
N ASN A 28 8.45 -5.60 11.18
CA ASN A 28 8.47 -6.39 12.37
C ASN A 28 7.02 -6.70 12.72
N ARG A 29 6.67 -7.96 12.86
CA ARG A 29 5.46 -8.33 13.61
C ARG A 29 5.65 -7.63 14.95
N THR A 30 5.16 -6.43 15.05
CA THR A 30 5.06 -5.76 16.34
C THR A 30 4.07 -6.61 17.11
N THR A 31 4.60 -7.60 17.81
CA THR A 31 3.94 -8.14 18.97
C THR A 31 3.51 -6.92 19.75
N MET A 32 2.19 -6.71 19.89
CA MET A 32 1.65 -5.76 20.85
C MET A 32 2.51 -5.91 22.11
N PRO A 33 3.19 -4.87 22.60
CA PRO A 33 4.00 -4.99 23.80
C PRO A 33 3.08 -5.58 24.85
N THR A 34 3.48 -6.73 25.37
CA THR A 34 2.81 -7.40 26.49
C THR A 34 2.74 -6.35 27.58
N ALA A 35 1.53 -5.98 27.99
CA ALA A 35 1.21 -4.84 28.83
C ALA A 35 2.07 -4.78 30.11
N SER A 36 3.26 -4.24 30.00
CA SER A 36 3.76 -3.39 31.05
C SER A 36 2.77 -2.22 31.10
N ARG A 37 2.20 -1.92 32.26
CA ARG A 37 1.23 -0.80 32.47
C ARG A 37 1.87 0.53 32.06
N GLN A 38 2.10 0.72 30.76
CA GLN A 38 2.42 1.99 30.19
C GLN A 38 1.12 2.76 30.22
N PHE A 39 1.09 3.77 31.09
CA PHE A 39 -0.04 4.65 31.32
C PHE A 39 -0.28 5.45 30.06
N TRP A 40 -1.05 4.88 29.10
CA TRP A 40 -1.53 5.63 27.95
C TRP A 40 -2.47 6.72 28.48
N PRO A 41 -2.20 7.99 28.26
CA PRO A 41 -3.10 9.05 28.65
C PRO A 41 -4.46 8.81 28.03
N ARG A 42 -5.53 9.14 28.77
CA ARG A 42 -6.89 9.01 28.25
C ARG A 42 -7.05 9.97 27.07
N LEU A 43 -7.50 9.45 25.94
CA LEU A 43 -7.77 10.27 24.77
C LEU A 43 -8.87 11.29 25.09
N THR A 44 -8.68 12.49 24.62
CA THR A 44 -9.67 13.56 24.66
C THR A 44 -10.76 13.29 23.60
N LYS A 45 -11.89 14.00 23.73
CA LYS A 45 -12.96 13.92 22.72
C LYS A 45 -12.47 14.33 21.34
N ALA A 46 -11.62 15.36 21.24
CA ALA A 46 -11.05 15.82 19.99
C ALA A 46 -10.16 14.76 19.32
N GLU A 47 -9.35 14.03 20.07
CA GLU A 47 -8.53 12.92 19.55
C GLU A 47 -9.40 11.77 19.03
N TYR A 48 -10.49 11.43 19.71
CA TYR A 48 -11.45 10.45 19.18
C TYR A 48 -12.10 10.91 17.88
N GLU A 49 -12.45 12.19 17.77
CA GLU A 49 -13.02 12.77 16.54
C GLU A 49 -12.02 12.71 15.38
N MET A 50 -10.75 13.03 15.62
CA MET A 50 -9.69 12.91 14.60
C MET A 50 -9.48 11.46 14.15
N LEU A 51 -9.39 10.52 15.09
CA LEU A 51 -9.27 9.09 14.76
C LEU A 51 -10.45 8.59 13.94
N ALA A 52 -11.67 9.00 14.32
CA ALA A 52 -12.90 8.63 13.60
C ALA A 52 -12.91 9.20 12.18
N ALA A 53 -12.53 10.47 12.01
CA ALA A 53 -12.43 11.13 10.72
C ALA A 53 -11.36 10.50 9.83
N PHE A 54 -10.17 10.22 10.37
CA PHE A 54 -9.11 9.53 9.65
C PHE A 54 -9.58 8.16 9.12
N ARG A 55 -10.16 7.34 10.01
CA ARG A 55 -10.67 6.02 9.63
C ARG A 55 -11.83 6.11 8.62
N TYR A 56 -12.65 7.13 8.70
CA TYR A 56 -13.72 7.37 7.73
C TYR A 56 -13.16 7.62 6.33
N HIS A 57 -12.22 8.54 6.19
CA HIS A 57 -11.61 8.85 4.89
C HIS A 57 -10.78 7.68 4.34
N LEU A 58 -10.09 6.93 5.20
CA LEU A 58 -9.39 5.72 4.79
C LEU A 58 -10.38 4.68 4.22
N ARG A 59 -11.53 4.48 4.87
CA ARG A 59 -12.58 3.58 4.34
C ARG A 59 -13.14 4.05 3.01
N GLN A 60 -13.32 5.36 2.83
CA GLN A 60 -13.77 5.92 1.54
C GLN A 60 -12.78 5.57 0.43
N PHE A 61 -11.48 5.78 0.66
CA PHE A 61 -10.45 5.40 -0.30
C PHE A 61 -10.42 3.90 -0.61
N LEU A 62 -10.48 3.06 0.42
CA LEU A 62 -10.49 1.61 0.23
C LEU A 62 -11.74 1.16 -0.54
N LYS A 63 -12.90 1.72 -0.24
CA LYS A 63 -14.14 1.42 -0.98
C LYS A 63 -14.03 1.82 -2.44
N PHE A 64 -13.53 3.04 -2.73
CA PHE A 64 -13.25 3.46 -4.10
C PHE A 64 -12.30 2.48 -4.80
N SER A 65 -11.21 2.07 -4.13
CA SER A 65 -10.23 1.12 -4.65
C SER A 65 -10.85 -0.23 -5.00
N GLU A 66 -11.74 -0.74 -4.16
CA GLU A 66 -12.47 -1.98 -4.39
C GLU A 66 -13.40 -1.87 -5.60
N ASP A 67 -14.17 -0.79 -5.68
CA ASP A 67 -15.11 -0.56 -6.78
C ASP A 67 -14.38 -0.38 -8.11
N ALA A 68 -13.27 0.35 -8.13
CA ALA A 68 -12.44 0.52 -9.31
C ALA A 68 -11.82 -0.81 -9.79
N ALA A 69 -11.35 -1.65 -8.88
CA ALA A 69 -10.85 -2.98 -9.20
C ALA A 69 -11.95 -3.86 -9.82
N GLN A 70 -13.12 -3.90 -9.19
CA GLN A 70 -14.28 -4.66 -9.68
C GLN A 70 -14.75 -4.19 -11.07
N ALA A 71 -14.80 -2.89 -11.31
CA ALA A 71 -15.12 -2.32 -12.62
C ALA A 71 -14.10 -2.71 -13.71
N ALA A 72 -12.86 -3.01 -13.34
CA ALA A 72 -11.83 -3.53 -14.22
C ALA A 72 -11.82 -5.08 -14.33
N GLY A 73 -12.79 -5.77 -13.75
CA GLY A 73 -12.89 -7.24 -13.74
C GLY A 73 -11.89 -7.92 -12.79
N LEU A 74 -11.38 -7.21 -11.80
CA LEU A 74 -10.45 -7.72 -10.80
C LEU A 74 -11.10 -7.78 -9.42
N THR A 75 -10.68 -8.74 -8.62
CA THR A 75 -10.92 -8.66 -7.18
C THR A 75 -9.98 -7.62 -6.55
N PRO A 76 -10.35 -7.01 -5.41
CA PRO A 76 -9.47 -6.08 -4.70
C PRO A 76 -8.08 -6.68 -4.42
N ARG A 77 -8.03 -7.96 -4.07
CA ARG A 77 -6.78 -8.67 -3.80
C ARG A 77 -5.91 -8.88 -5.04
N GLN A 78 -6.52 -9.11 -6.20
CA GLN A 78 -5.80 -9.19 -7.47
C GLN A 78 -5.17 -7.84 -7.83
N TYR A 79 -5.90 -6.74 -7.68
CA TYR A 79 -5.34 -5.41 -7.88
C TYR A 79 -4.16 -5.12 -6.95
N GLN A 80 -4.31 -5.43 -5.65
CA GLN A 80 -3.21 -5.27 -4.68
C GLN A 80 -1.98 -6.09 -5.06
N ALA A 81 -2.17 -7.32 -5.58
CA ALA A 81 -1.06 -8.15 -6.05
C ALA A 81 -0.34 -7.53 -7.25
N LEU A 82 -1.07 -7.05 -8.27
CA LEU A 82 -0.47 -6.37 -9.41
C LEU A 82 0.32 -5.14 -8.97
N LEU A 83 -0.22 -4.36 -8.03
CA LEU A 83 0.45 -3.18 -7.49
C LEU A 83 1.71 -3.54 -6.71
N ALA A 84 1.67 -4.59 -5.89
CA ALA A 84 2.82 -5.08 -5.13
C ALA A 84 3.95 -5.58 -6.05
N ILE A 85 3.61 -6.31 -7.13
CA ILE A 85 4.58 -6.77 -8.11
C ILE A 85 5.26 -5.60 -8.81
N LYS A 86 4.50 -4.61 -9.29
CA LYS A 86 5.05 -3.46 -10.02
C LYS A 86 5.84 -2.51 -9.12
N GLY A 87 5.38 -2.33 -7.90
CA GLY A 87 5.99 -1.43 -6.91
C GLY A 87 7.12 -2.07 -6.10
N PHE A 88 7.52 -3.31 -6.40
CA PHE A 88 8.56 -3.98 -5.63
C PHE A 88 9.93 -3.28 -5.80
N PRO A 89 10.65 -2.99 -4.70
CA PRO A 89 11.88 -2.20 -4.79
C PRO A 89 12.96 -2.87 -5.63
N ARG A 90 13.65 -2.09 -6.47
CA ARG A 90 14.86 -2.45 -7.25
C ARG A 90 14.67 -3.53 -8.33
N ARG A 91 13.50 -4.13 -8.50
CA ARG A 91 13.22 -5.13 -9.54
C ARG A 91 11.74 -5.14 -9.91
N GLU A 92 11.44 -5.61 -11.11
CA GLU A 92 10.05 -5.70 -11.62
C GLU A 92 9.43 -7.09 -11.44
N SER A 93 9.99 -7.89 -10.55
CA SER A 93 9.49 -9.22 -10.21
C SER A 93 9.72 -9.50 -8.74
N LEU A 94 8.93 -10.38 -8.15
CA LEU A 94 9.07 -10.85 -6.79
C LEU A 94 8.76 -12.34 -6.71
N THR A 95 9.24 -12.98 -5.67
CA THR A 95 8.88 -14.39 -5.40
C THR A 95 7.47 -14.48 -4.81
N ILE A 96 6.86 -15.66 -4.90
CA ILE A 96 5.54 -15.90 -4.28
C ILE A 96 5.59 -15.67 -2.75
N GLY A 97 6.72 -15.98 -2.11
CA GLY A 97 6.92 -15.72 -0.68
C GLY A 97 6.91 -14.22 -0.37
N GLU A 98 7.64 -13.41 -1.13
CA GLU A 98 7.63 -11.94 -0.99
C GLU A 98 6.25 -11.34 -1.28
N LEU A 99 5.51 -11.89 -2.25
CA LEU A 99 4.13 -11.47 -2.51
C LEU A 99 3.23 -11.77 -1.30
N ALA A 100 3.37 -12.95 -0.70
CA ALA A 100 2.63 -13.32 0.50
C ALA A 100 2.90 -12.35 1.66
N GLU A 101 4.17 -11.98 1.87
CA GLU A 101 4.58 -10.99 2.88
C GLU A 101 3.98 -9.61 2.59
N GLN A 102 4.10 -9.12 1.35
CA GLN A 102 3.55 -7.81 0.94
C GLN A 102 2.03 -7.72 1.13
N LEU A 103 1.32 -8.80 0.86
CA LEU A 103 -0.14 -8.87 1.01
C LEU A 103 -0.59 -9.32 2.40
N GLN A 104 0.34 -9.66 3.30
CA GLN A 104 0.05 -10.18 4.64
C GLN A 104 -0.90 -11.39 4.61
N ILE A 105 -0.63 -12.34 3.70
CA ILE A 105 -1.41 -13.56 3.52
C ILE A 105 -0.52 -14.81 3.65
N ALA A 106 -1.16 -15.96 3.84
CA ALA A 106 -0.44 -17.24 3.87
C ALA A 106 0.14 -17.56 2.48
N HIS A 107 1.28 -18.26 2.44
CA HIS A 107 1.98 -18.62 1.22
C HIS A 107 1.08 -19.38 0.22
N HIS A 108 0.30 -20.36 0.68
CA HIS A 108 -0.62 -21.11 -0.19
C HIS A 108 -1.69 -20.22 -0.82
N THR A 109 -2.19 -19.20 -0.09
CA THR A 109 -3.13 -18.22 -0.63
C THR A 109 -2.50 -17.34 -1.73
N ALA A 110 -1.20 -17.01 -1.58
CA ALA A 110 -0.47 -16.29 -2.62
C ALA A 110 -0.25 -17.16 -3.87
N VAL A 111 0.02 -18.47 -3.70
CA VAL A 111 0.09 -19.42 -4.83
C VAL A 111 -1.21 -19.42 -5.63
N GLU A 112 -2.36 -19.64 -4.96
CA GLU A 112 -3.67 -19.63 -5.61
C GLU A 112 -4.00 -18.30 -6.29
N LEU A 113 -3.60 -17.17 -5.68
CA LEU A 113 -3.79 -15.85 -6.26
C LEU A 113 -2.99 -15.69 -7.55
N VAL A 114 -1.71 -16.12 -7.55
CA VAL A 114 -0.84 -16.11 -8.73
C VAL A 114 -1.37 -17.04 -9.81
N ASP A 115 -1.93 -18.21 -9.47
CA ASP A 115 -2.57 -19.12 -10.43
C ASP A 115 -3.72 -18.43 -11.16
N ARG A 116 -4.61 -17.75 -10.42
CA ARG A 116 -5.74 -17.01 -11.00
C ARG A 116 -5.28 -15.85 -11.88
N LEU A 117 -4.28 -15.09 -11.43
CA LEU A 117 -3.70 -14.00 -12.22
C LEU A 117 -3.01 -14.50 -13.50
N SER A 118 -2.34 -15.66 -13.43
CA SER A 118 -1.72 -16.30 -14.59
C SER A 118 -2.77 -16.80 -15.58
N ALA A 119 -3.85 -17.42 -15.10
CA ALA A 119 -4.98 -17.85 -15.94
C ALA A 119 -5.64 -16.68 -16.67
N GLN A 120 -5.70 -15.50 -16.06
CA GLN A 120 -6.18 -14.25 -16.66
C GLN A 120 -5.11 -13.55 -17.51
N LYS A 121 -3.93 -14.13 -17.67
CA LYS A 121 -2.80 -13.56 -18.43
C LYS A 121 -2.37 -12.18 -17.93
N LEU A 122 -2.49 -11.92 -16.63
CA LEU A 122 -2.09 -10.66 -15.99
C LEU A 122 -0.67 -10.72 -15.45
N VAL A 123 -0.18 -11.90 -15.13
CA VAL A 123 1.20 -12.14 -14.67
C VAL A 123 1.84 -13.29 -15.40
N GLU A 124 3.17 -13.30 -15.41
CA GLU A 124 4.02 -14.35 -15.94
C GLU A 124 4.90 -14.90 -14.82
N ARG A 125 5.12 -16.21 -14.83
CA ARG A 125 6.04 -16.89 -13.92
C ARG A 125 7.39 -17.10 -14.61
N ALA A 126 8.46 -16.84 -13.89
CA ALA A 126 9.80 -17.17 -14.29
C ALA A 126 10.46 -18.00 -13.18
N TYR A 127 11.20 -19.00 -13.55
CA TYR A 127 11.95 -19.82 -12.61
C TYR A 127 13.35 -19.24 -12.45
N GLY A 128 13.86 -19.25 -11.22
CA GLY A 128 15.23 -18.82 -10.96
C GLY A 128 16.24 -19.68 -11.70
N THR A 129 17.29 -19.05 -12.21
CA THR A 129 18.38 -19.75 -12.94
C THR A 129 19.26 -20.55 -12.00
N GLU A 130 19.48 -20.08 -10.78
CA GLU A 130 20.32 -20.74 -9.76
C GLU A 130 19.54 -21.69 -8.89
N ASP A 131 18.29 -21.39 -8.56
CA ASP A 131 17.40 -22.26 -7.76
C ASP A 131 16.00 -22.27 -8.38
N ARG A 132 15.65 -23.40 -8.99
CA ARG A 132 14.33 -23.64 -9.59
C ARG A 132 13.18 -23.66 -8.57
N ARG A 133 13.45 -23.70 -7.27
CA ARG A 133 12.44 -23.60 -6.21
C ARG A 133 11.92 -22.18 -6.07
N ASN A 134 12.70 -21.19 -6.50
CA ASN A 134 12.30 -19.79 -6.48
C ASN A 134 11.48 -19.45 -7.73
N VAL A 135 10.18 -19.36 -7.57
CA VAL A 135 9.26 -18.92 -8.62
C VAL A 135 9.10 -17.41 -8.53
N PHE A 136 9.60 -16.70 -9.51
CA PHE A 136 9.41 -15.26 -9.66
C PHE A 136 8.13 -14.96 -10.44
N VAL A 137 7.45 -13.91 -10.05
CA VAL A 137 6.22 -13.41 -10.68
C VAL A 137 6.46 -11.98 -11.15
N LYS A 138 6.17 -11.70 -12.40
CA LYS A 138 6.23 -10.36 -13.01
C LYS A 138 4.91 -10.05 -13.71
N LEU A 139 4.63 -8.77 -13.94
CA LEU A 139 3.46 -8.40 -14.73
C LEU A 139 3.66 -8.80 -16.19
N SER A 140 2.59 -9.28 -16.81
CA SER A 140 2.51 -9.38 -18.26
C SER A 140 2.27 -7.99 -18.87
N ARG A 141 2.31 -7.88 -20.19
CA ARG A 141 1.93 -6.66 -20.91
C ARG A 141 0.47 -6.26 -20.59
N ASN A 142 -0.42 -7.23 -20.55
CA ASN A 142 -1.83 -6.99 -20.20
C ASN A 142 -2.00 -6.56 -18.74
N GLY A 143 -1.30 -7.22 -17.81
CA GLY A 143 -1.31 -6.83 -16.39
C GLY A 143 -0.78 -5.42 -16.16
N SER A 144 0.30 -5.05 -16.85
CA SER A 144 0.85 -3.68 -16.77
C SER A 144 -0.13 -2.64 -17.28
N ALA A 145 -0.77 -2.88 -18.44
CA ALA A 145 -1.76 -1.95 -19.00
C ALA A 145 -3.02 -1.82 -18.12
N THR A 146 -3.47 -2.93 -17.51
CA THR A 146 -4.61 -2.92 -16.58
C THR A 146 -4.26 -2.15 -15.30
N LEU A 147 -3.08 -2.41 -14.74
CA LEU A 147 -2.62 -1.70 -13.54
C LEU A 147 -2.45 -0.20 -13.79
N GLU A 148 -1.91 0.20 -14.93
CA GLU A 148 -1.70 1.60 -15.27
C GLU A 148 -3.00 2.40 -15.27
N LYS A 149 -4.07 1.85 -15.90
CA LYS A 149 -5.41 2.46 -15.89
C LYS A 149 -5.96 2.63 -14.48
N LEU A 150 -5.86 1.59 -13.65
CA LEU A 150 -6.32 1.63 -12.27
C LEU A 150 -5.51 2.61 -11.42
N SER A 151 -4.18 2.62 -11.58
CA SER A 151 -3.30 3.52 -10.84
C SER A 151 -3.55 4.99 -11.19
N ALA A 152 -3.92 5.30 -12.43
CA ALA A 152 -4.32 6.65 -12.83
C ALA A 152 -5.57 7.11 -12.07
N ALA A 153 -6.61 6.27 -11.97
CA ALA A 153 -7.82 6.57 -11.21
C ALA A 153 -7.54 6.75 -9.70
N HIS A 154 -6.73 5.85 -9.12
CA HIS A 154 -6.32 5.95 -7.71
C HIS A 154 -5.54 7.24 -7.41
N ARG A 155 -4.69 7.68 -8.35
CA ARG A 155 -3.95 8.93 -8.20
C ARG A 155 -4.86 10.16 -8.16
N VAL A 156 -5.91 10.16 -8.97
CA VAL A 156 -6.93 11.23 -8.94
C VAL A 156 -7.65 11.25 -7.60
N GLU A 157 -8.10 10.09 -7.13
CA GLU A 157 -8.79 9.95 -5.83
C GLU A 157 -7.89 10.37 -4.66
N LEU A 158 -6.63 9.95 -4.64
CA LEU A 158 -5.67 10.36 -3.63
C LEU A 158 -5.41 11.88 -3.65
N HIS A 159 -5.43 12.50 -4.82
CA HIS A 159 -5.30 13.96 -4.93
C HIS A 159 -6.50 14.69 -4.31
N GLN A 160 -7.70 14.11 -4.39
CA GLN A 160 -8.92 14.67 -3.78
C GLN A 160 -8.99 14.43 -2.27
N LEU A 161 -8.56 13.26 -1.81
CA LEU A 161 -8.58 12.88 -0.38
C LEU A 161 -7.38 13.40 0.40
N GLY A 162 -6.24 13.61 -0.25
CA GLY A 162 -5.00 14.04 0.40
C GLY A 162 -5.13 15.27 1.30
N PRO A 163 -5.78 16.37 0.84
CA PRO A 163 -5.99 17.57 1.65
C PRO A 163 -6.83 17.33 2.91
N ARG A 164 -7.62 16.25 2.97
CA ARG A 164 -8.42 15.88 4.13
C ARG A 164 -7.67 14.93 5.06
N LEU A 165 -6.89 14.02 4.51
CA LEU A 165 -6.15 12.99 5.26
C LEU A 165 -4.88 13.55 5.90
N LEU A 166 -4.13 14.39 5.18
CA LEU A 166 -2.83 14.89 5.63
C LEU A 166 -2.89 15.68 6.94
N PRO A 167 -3.80 16.65 7.12
CA PRO A 167 -3.90 17.38 8.38
C PRO A 167 -4.27 16.48 9.57
N LEU A 168 -5.16 15.49 9.35
CA LEU A 168 -5.56 14.54 10.39
C LEU A 168 -4.37 13.68 10.83
N LEU A 169 -3.58 13.19 9.88
CA LEU A 169 -2.40 12.39 10.16
C LEU A 169 -1.32 13.22 10.89
N GLN A 170 -1.07 14.45 10.45
CA GLN A 170 -0.12 15.37 11.09
C GLN A 170 -0.53 15.67 12.54
N SER A 171 -1.81 15.94 12.78
CA SER A 171 -2.32 16.21 14.14
C SER A 171 -2.15 14.99 15.04
N LEU A 172 -2.50 13.79 14.58
CA LEU A 172 -2.34 12.55 15.34
C LEU A 172 -0.88 12.29 15.72
N ILE A 173 0.09 12.58 14.83
CA ILE A 173 1.51 12.42 15.11
C ILE A 173 1.98 13.46 16.12
N SER A 174 1.63 14.73 15.95
CA SER A 174 2.03 15.81 16.86
C SER A 174 1.47 15.64 18.27
N ASP A 175 0.32 15.02 18.42
CA ASP A 175 -0.28 14.72 19.71
C ASP A 175 0.51 13.61 20.43
N LEU A 176 0.99 12.59 19.71
CA LEU A 176 1.84 11.55 20.26
C LEU A 176 3.18 12.12 20.79
N GLU A 177 3.83 13.00 20.03
CA GLU A 177 5.11 13.64 20.42
C GLU A 177 4.97 14.51 21.68
N ARG A 178 3.80 15.14 21.89
CA ARG A 178 3.52 15.95 23.10
C ARG A 178 3.33 15.11 24.35
N HIS A 179 2.95 13.86 24.23
CA HIS A 179 2.77 12.97 25.38
C HIS A 179 4.03 12.20 25.77
N GLU A 180 5.08 12.22 24.93
CA GLU A 180 6.37 11.61 25.22
C GLU A 180 7.36 12.58 25.89
N SER A 181 7.04 13.87 25.98
CA SER A 181 7.87 14.95 26.61
C SER A 181 7.40 15.27 28.02
#